data_92e820ce797717d8128095f44ddecd41
#
_entry.id   92e820ce797717d8128095f44ddecd41
#
_cell.length_a   1.000
_cell.length_b   1.000
_cell.length_c   1.000
_cell.angle_alpha   90.00
_cell.angle_beta   90.00
_cell.angle_gamma   90.00
#
_symmetry.space_group_name_H-M   'P 1'
#
loop_
_entity.id
_entity.type
_entity.pdbx_description
1 polymer ?
#
loop_
_entity_poly.entity_id
_entity_poly.type
_entity_poly.pdbx_seq_one_letter_code
_entity_poly.pdbx_strand_id
1 'polypeptide(L)'
;MGDWTEIKEKLPNGIGHLVKEANAQGVKFGLWIEPEMVNPKSELFEKHPDWAIHLPNRETYYFRNQLVLDLSNPEVQDYVFGIVDKLMTSYP
;
A
#
# COMPACT_ATOMS: atom_id res chain seq x y z
N MET A 1 0.99 2.49 5.73
CA MET A 1 1.46 1.94 4.45
C MET A 1 1.64 0.43 4.58
N GLY A 2 1.53 -0.31 3.50
CA GLY A 2 1.69 -1.76 3.48
C GLY A 2 0.43 -2.51 3.08
N ASP A 3 -0.68 -2.23 3.71
CA ASP A 3 -1.92 -2.99 3.48
C ASP A 3 -2.73 -2.47 2.30
N TRP A 4 -2.76 -1.15 2.11
CA TRP A 4 -3.43 -0.47 0.99
C TRP A 4 -4.90 -0.89 0.82
N THR A 5 -5.63 -0.90 1.95
CA THR A 5 -7.05 -1.19 1.98
C THR A 5 -7.84 0.01 2.49
N GLU A 6 -9.10 0.09 2.06
CA GLU A 6 -10.00 1.15 2.50
C GLU A 6 -10.33 1.02 3.97
N ILE A 7 -10.47 2.16 4.65
CA ILE A 7 -10.98 2.20 6.02
C ILE A 7 -12.42 2.69 5.95
N LYS A 8 -13.37 1.82 6.25
CA LYS A 8 -14.81 2.11 6.13
C LYS A 8 -15.24 3.28 7.01
N GLU A 9 -14.61 3.48 8.15
CA GLU A 9 -14.91 4.58 9.04
C GLU A 9 -14.61 5.94 8.42
N LYS A 10 -13.56 6.00 7.60
CA LYS A 10 -13.16 7.24 6.91
C LYS A 10 -13.77 7.36 5.53
N LEU A 11 -14.03 6.25 4.87
CA LEU A 11 -14.62 6.19 3.54
C LEU A 11 -15.80 5.21 3.54
N PRO A 12 -16.96 5.61 4.12
CA PRO A 12 -18.09 4.69 4.28
C PRO A 12 -18.61 4.11 2.97
N ASN A 13 -18.47 4.85 1.88
CA ASN A 13 -18.92 4.42 0.55
C ASN A 13 -17.79 3.92 -0.35
N GLY A 14 -16.55 3.88 0.17
CA GLY A 14 -15.38 3.37 -0.52
C GLY A 14 -14.79 4.31 -1.58
N ILE A 15 -13.65 3.90 -2.12
CA ILE A 15 -12.94 4.66 -3.17
C ILE A 15 -13.73 4.66 -4.47
N GLY A 16 -14.43 3.57 -4.80
CA GLY A 16 -15.24 3.49 -6.01
C GLY A 16 -16.28 4.60 -6.09
N HIS A 17 -16.88 4.97 -4.96
CA HIS A 17 -17.82 6.08 -4.89
C HIS A 17 -17.15 7.42 -5.23
N LEU A 18 -15.95 7.65 -4.71
CA LEU A 18 -15.19 8.86 -4.99
C LEU A 18 -14.83 8.97 -6.48
N VAL A 19 -14.41 7.86 -7.08
CA VAL A 19 -14.09 7.80 -8.51
C VAL A 19 -15.31 8.15 -9.34
N LYS A 20 -16.46 7.56 -9.00
CA LYS A 20 -17.72 7.80 -9.71
C LYS A 20 -18.16 9.25 -9.61
N GLU A 21 -18.08 9.83 -8.41
CA GLU A 21 -18.47 11.22 -8.19
C GLU A 21 -17.54 12.19 -8.93
N ALA A 22 -16.22 11.94 -8.91
CA ALA A 22 -15.27 12.76 -9.63
C ALA A 22 -15.54 12.73 -11.13
N ASN A 23 -15.78 11.53 -11.67
CA ASN A 23 -16.07 11.36 -13.10
C ASN A 23 -17.39 12.06 -13.49
N ALA A 24 -18.39 12.04 -12.61
CA ALA A 24 -19.66 12.73 -12.84
C ALA A 24 -19.49 14.23 -12.94
N GLN A 25 -18.46 14.80 -12.30
CA GLN A 25 -18.11 16.23 -12.37
C GLN A 25 -17.15 16.54 -13.51
N GLY A 26 -16.84 15.56 -14.37
CA GLY A 26 -15.91 15.75 -15.48
C GLY A 26 -14.43 15.78 -15.06
N VAL A 27 -14.12 15.24 -13.86
CA VAL A 27 -12.76 15.24 -13.30
C VAL A 27 -12.25 13.80 -13.26
N LYS A 28 -11.00 13.60 -13.67
CA LYS A 28 -10.33 12.31 -13.54
C LYS A 28 -9.85 12.14 -12.11
N PHE A 29 -9.96 10.91 -11.60
CA PHE A 29 -9.51 10.58 -10.26
C PHE A 29 -8.12 9.93 -10.33
N GLY A 30 -7.24 10.35 -9.42
CA GLY A 30 -5.93 9.75 -9.27
C GLY A 30 -5.65 9.43 -7.81
N LEU A 31 -4.82 8.44 -7.58
CA LEU A 31 -4.44 8.02 -6.24
C LEU A 31 -2.92 7.91 -6.15
N TRP A 32 -2.36 8.50 -5.09
CA TRP A 32 -0.94 8.39 -4.80
C TRP A 32 -0.69 7.16 -3.91
N ILE A 33 0.30 6.37 -4.25
CA ILE A 33 0.71 5.23 -3.44
C ILE A 33 2.24 5.15 -3.33
N GLU A 34 2.71 4.58 -2.24
CA GLU A 34 4.13 4.24 -2.05
C GLU A 34 4.22 2.75 -1.67
N PRO A 35 4.06 1.84 -2.61
CA PRO A 35 3.96 0.41 -2.29
C PRO A 35 5.26 -0.21 -1.77
N GLU A 36 6.40 0.48 -1.92
CA GLU A 36 7.70 0.04 -1.40
C GLU A 36 7.84 0.23 0.11
N MET A 37 6.92 0.94 0.75
CA MET A 37 6.99 1.22 2.18
C MET A 37 6.01 0.37 2.96
N VAL A 38 6.33 0.10 4.22
CA VAL A 38 5.47 -0.65 5.13
C VAL A 38 5.48 -0.04 6.52
N ASN A 39 4.30 0.12 7.11
CA ASN A 39 4.16 0.61 8.48
C ASN A 39 4.39 -0.55 9.46
N PRO A 40 5.18 -0.37 10.53
CA PRO A 40 5.38 -1.42 11.53
C PRO A 40 4.09 -1.91 12.19
N LYS A 41 3.03 -1.11 12.17
CA LYS A 41 1.73 -1.45 12.74
C LYS A 41 0.77 -2.07 11.72
N SER A 42 1.19 -2.22 10.45
CA SER A 42 0.35 -2.81 9.41
C SER A 42 0.19 -4.33 9.61
N GLU A 43 -0.87 -4.88 9.06
CA GLU A 43 -1.06 -6.34 9.03
C GLU A 43 0.02 -7.02 8.20
N LEU A 44 0.47 -6.37 7.13
CA LEU A 44 1.55 -6.89 6.30
C LEU A 44 2.82 -7.13 7.11
N PHE A 45 3.24 -6.15 7.90
CA PHE A 45 4.44 -6.28 8.73
C PHE A 45 4.25 -7.34 9.80
N GLU A 46 3.06 -7.43 10.38
CA GLU A 46 2.74 -8.46 11.38
C GLU A 46 2.91 -9.86 10.82
N LYS A 47 2.47 -10.08 9.56
CA LYS A 47 2.56 -11.39 8.90
C LYS A 47 3.95 -11.67 8.32
N HIS A 48 4.63 -10.64 7.82
CA HIS A 48 5.89 -10.77 7.10
C HIS A 48 6.91 -9.73 7.55
N PRO A 49 7.33 -9.76 8.83
CA PRO A 49 8.34 -8.79 9.30
C PRO A 49 9.68 -8.93 8.59
N ASP A 50 9.97 -10.12 8.07
CA ASP A 50 11.19 -10.41 7.32
C ASP A 50 11.24 -9.75 5.93
N TRP A 51 10.11 -9.21 5.45
CA TRP A 51 10.06 -8.53 4.15
C TRP A 51 10.61 -7.11 4.19
N ALA A 52 10.75 -6.52 5.38
CA ALA A 52 11.39 -5.21 5.52
C ALA A 52 12.91 -5.35 5.39
N ILE A 53 13.54 -4.38 4.74
CA ILE A 53 15.00 -4.37 4.60
C ILE A 53 15.63 -4.26 5.98
N HIS A 54 16.49 -5.21 6.32
CA HIS A 54 17.25 -5.19 7.57
C HIS A 54 18.52 -6.00 7.41
N LEU A 55 19.51 -5.68 8.22
CA LEU A 55 20.76 -6.43 8.30
C LEU A 55 20.97 -6.88 9.74
N PRO A 56 21.50 -8.11 9.97
CA PRO A 56 21.89 -8.53 11.31
C PRO A 56 22.87 -7.53 11.88
N ASN A 57 22.78 -7.20 13.13
CA ASN A 57 23.68 -6.27 13.83
C ASN A 57 23.62 -4.81 13.36
N ARG A 58 22.60 -4.43 12.61
CA ARG A 58 22.36 -3.02 12.22
C ARG A 58 20.94 -2.62 12.55
N GLU A 59 20.77 -1.31 12.83
CA GLU A 59 19.46 -0.75 13.07
C GLU A 59 18.64 -0.78 11.77
N THR A 60 17.33 -1.00 11.92
CA THR A 60 16.40 -0.93 10.81
C THR A 60 16.21 0.53 10.39
N TYR A 61 16.26 0.79 9.10
CA TYR A 61 16.07 2.14 8.56
C TYR A 61 14.59 2.50 8.51
N TYR A 62 14.28 3.68 9.05
CA TYR A 62 12.94 4.25 9.02
C TYR A 62 12.93 5.54 8.23
N PHE A 63 11.89 5.77 7.45
CA PHE A 63 11.64 7.02 6.77
C PHE A 63 10.17 7.39 6.96
N ARG A 64 9.92 8.56 7.55
CA ARG A 64 8.56 9.00 7.92
C ARG A 64 7.82 7.97 8.77
N ASN A 65 8.54 7.35 9.71
CA ASN A 65 8.05 6.28 10.58
C ASN A 65 7.60 5.02 9.81
N GLN A 66 8.10 4.84 8.57
CA GLN A 66 7.84 3.67 7.75
C GLN A 66 9.13 2.90 7.52
N LEU A 67 8.99 1.60 7.31
CA LEU A 67 10.08 0.72 6.89
C LEU A 67 10.04 0.56 5.38
N VAL A 68 11.14 0.10 4.80
CA VAL A 68 11.25 -0.16 3.36
C VAL A 68 11.19 -1.66 3.11
N LEU A 69 10.33 -2.07 2.17
CA LEU A 69 10.23 -3.47 1.76
C LEU A 69 11.44 -3.90 0.92
N ASP A 70 11.85 -5.16 1.05
CA ASP A 70 12.92 -5.74 0.25
C ASP A 70 12.38 -6.17 -1.12
N LEU A 71 12.51 -5.29 -2.11
CA LEU A 71 12.02 -5.55 -3.47
C LEU A 71 12.86 -6.55 -4.25
N SER A 72 13.97 -7.03 -3.69
CA SER A 72 14.74 -8.13 -4.28
C SER A 72 14.09 -9.48 -4.02
N ASN A 73 13.19 -9.56 -3.04
CA ASN A 73 12.45 -10.78 -2.71
C ASN A 73 11.29 -10.97 -3.69
N PRO A 74 11.25 -12.09 -4.45
CA PRO A 74 10.15 -12.33 -5.40
C PRO A 74 8.76 -12.32 -4.77
N GLU A 75 8.61 -12.78 -3.54
CA GLU A 75 7.32 -12.75 -2.84
C GLU A 75 6.85 -11.32 -2.59
N VAL A 76 7.79 -10.41 -2.27
CA VAL A 76 7.50 -8.98 -2.10
C VAL A 76 7.09 -8.36 -3.43
N GLN A 77 7.78 -8.71 -4.51
CA GLN A 77 7.45 -8.24 -5.86
C GLN A 77 6.03 -8.65 -6.23
N ASP A 78 5.66 -9.89 -5.99
CA ASP A 78 4.30 -10.40 -6.27
C ASP A 78 3.26 -9.67 -5.43
N TYR A 79 3.55 -9.40 -4.18
CA TYR A 79 2.65 -8.68 -3.29
C TYR A 79 2.42 -7.24 -3.79
N VAL A 80 3.48 -6.53 -4.14
CA VAL A 80 3.39 -5.15 -4.65
C VAL A 80 2.62 -5.12 -5.96
N PHE A 81 2.93 -6.05 -6.87
CA PHE A 81 2.18 -6.18 -8.12
C PHE A 81 0.69 -6.39 -7.85
N GLY A 82 0.37 -7.26 -6.89
CA GLY A 82 -1.02 -7.53 -6.50
C GLY A 82 -1.76 -6.29 -6.02
N ILE A 83 -1.09 -5.41 -5.26
CA ILE A 83 -1.68 -4.15 -4.81
C ILE A 83 -2.03 -3.26 -6.01
N VAL A 84 -1.07 -3.05 -6.92
CA VAL A 84 -1.27 -2.21 -8.09
C VAL A 84 -2.37 -2.78 -8.98
N ASP A 85 -2.31 -4.09 -9.24
CA ASP A 85 -3.30 -4.80 -10.05
C ASP A 85 -4.71 -4.65 -9.47
N LYS A 86 -4.85 -4.82 -8.18
CA LYS A 86 -6.13 -4.69 -7.49
C LYS A 86 -6.69 -3.28 -7.62
N LEU A 87 -5.85 -2.26 -7.42
CA LEU A 87 -6.29 -0.86 -7.53
C LEU A 87 -6.71 -0.54 -8.97
N MET A 88 -5.93 -0.96 -9.96
CA MET A 88 -6.25 -0.69 -11.36
C MET A 88 -7.47 -1.45 -11.85
N THR A 89 -7.69 -2.66 -11.34
CA THR A 89 -8.81 -3.52 -11.75
C THR A 89 -10.12 -3.10 -11.05
N SER A 90 -10.03 -2.76 -9.76
CA SER A 90 -11.21 -2.41 -8.96
C SER A 90 -11.72 -0.99 -9.24
N TYR A 91 -10.84 -0.08 -9.67
CA TYR A 91 -11.16 1.34 -9.88
C TYR A 91 -10.63 1.83 -11.23
N PRO A 92 -11.15 1.28 -12.35
CA PRO A 92 -10.65 1.61 -13.69
C PRO A 92 -10.92 3.06 -14.14
#